data_da45807261b5adccc9a0e30468268d17
#
_entry.id   da45807261b5adccc9a0e30468268d17
#
_cell.length_a   1.000
_cell.length_b   1.000
_cell.length_c   1.000
_cell.angle_alpha   90.00
_cell.angle_beta   90.00
_cell.angle_gamma   90.00
#
_symmetry.space_group_name_H-M   'P 1'
#
loop_
_entity.id
_entity.type
_entity.pdbx_description
1 polymer ?
#
loop_
_entity_poly.entity_id
_entity_poly.type
_entity_poly.pdbx_seq_one_letter_code
_entity_poly.pdbx_strand_id
1 'polypeptide(L)'
;MPQLNAVGIVSSDMARSIAFYRLLGLDVPETPGEGHVDVTLPSGVRLMLDTEEVIKSFRPEWERSTGNQLSLALECGSAEEVDETYARAVSAGFHGEKEPWDAFWGQRYAQLADPDGVPVDLYAGL
;
A
#
# COMPACT_ATOMS: atom_id res chain seq x y z
N MET A 1 -19.80 13.77 -14.23
CA MET A 1 -19.65 12.36 -13.83
C MET A 1 -18.64 12.24 -12.70
N PRO A 2 -18.99 11.59 -11.59
CA PRO A 2 -17.99 11.32 -10.56
C PRO A 2 -16.89 10.43 -11.10
N GLN A 3 -15.68 10.58 -10.57
CA GLN A 3 -14.51 9.79 -10.96
C GLN A 3 -13.81 9.28 -9.71
N LEU A 4 -13.28 8.07 -9.77
CA LEU A 4 -12.44 7.55 -8.70
C LEU A 4 -11.14 8.36 -8.66
N ASN A 5 -10.93 9.11 -7.59
CA ASN A 5 -9.82 10.05 -7.49
C ASN A 5 -8.82 9.67 -6.40
N ALA A 6 -9.26 8.97 -5.36
CA ALA A 6 -8.38 8.66 -4.24
C ALA A 6 -8.76 7.33 -3.60
N VAL A 7 -7.76 6.68 -3.01
CA VAL A 7 -7.92 5.50 -2.16
C VAL A 7 -7.41 5.88 -0.78
N GLY A 8 -8.22 5.68 0.24
CA GLY A 8 -7.87 6.01 1.61
C GLY A 8 -7.63 4.76 2.44
N ILE A 9 -6.57 4.81 3.23
CA ILE A 9 -6.19 3.73 4.16
C ILE A 9 -6.13 4.34 5.55
N VAL A 10 -6.74 3.67 6.52
CA VAL A 10 -6.65 4.07 7.93
C VAL A 10 -5.45 3.38 8.56
N SER A 11 -4.49 4.18 8.99
CA SER A 11 -3.24 3.68 9.56
C SER A 11 -3.29 3.66 11.08
N SER A 12 -2.84 2.57 11.68
CA SER A 12 -2.69 2.48 13.14
C SER A 12 -1.33 3.02 13.61
N ASP A 13 -0.37 3.14 12.68
CA ASP A 13 0.98 3.66 12.95
C ASP A 13 1.44 4.40 11.70
N MET A 14 1.23 5.71 11.69
CA MET A 14 1.48 6.54 10.50
C MET A 14 2.93 6.47 10.05
N ALA A 15 3.88 6.54 10.97
CA ALA A 15 5.30 6.51 10.62
C ALA A 15 5.67 5.20 9.90
N ARG A 16 5.12 4.08 10.37
CA ARG A 16 5.39 2.77 9.79
C ARG A 16 4.70 2.60 8.43
N SER A 17 3.48 3.10 8.30
CA SER A 17 2.77 3.10 7.01
C SER A 17 3.51 3.94 5.97
N ILE A 18 3.96 5.13 6.34
CA ILE A 18 4.75 5.99 5.46
C ILE A 18 6.02 5.26 5.01
N ALA A 19 6.74 4.65 5.96
CA ALA A 19 7.97 3.92 5.64
C ALA A 19 7.72 2.78 4.65
N PHE A 20 6.61 2.04 4.83
CA PHE A 20 6.25 0.94 3.93
C PHE A 20 6.01 1.45 2.50
N TYR A 21 5.14 2.44 2.34
CA TYR A 21 4.78 2.92 0.99
C TYR A 21 5.94 3.64 0.32
N ARG A 22 6.76 4.36 1.07
CA ARG A 22 7.98 4.96 0.52
C ARG A 22 8.97 3.90 0.03
N LEU A 23 9.10 2.81 0.76
CA LEU A 23 9.97 1.69 0.35
C LEU A 23 9.51 1.08 -0.97
N LEU A 24 8.21 1.05 -1.23
CA LEU A 24 7.66 0.57 -2.50
C LEU A 24 7.85 1.56 -3.65
N GLY A 25 8.37 2.75 -3.39
CA GLY A 25 8.65 3.75 -4.41
C GLY A 25 7.56 4.81 -4.56
N LEU A 26 6.56 4.83 -3.67
CA LEU A 26 5.56 5.89 -3.67
C LEU A 26 6.12 7.11 -2.93
N ASP A 27 5.93 8.29 -3.50
CA ASP A 27 6.53 9.52 -2.99
C ASP A 27 5.70 10.15 -1.87
N VAL A 28 5.38 9.35 -0.86
CA VAL A 28 4.63 9.79 0.31
C VAL A 28 5.52 10.71 1.16
N PRO A 29 5.00 11.85 1.66
CA PRO A 29 5.78 12.71 2.55
C PRO A 29 6.31 11.96 3.76
N GLU A 30 7.55 12.26 4.16
CA GLU A 30 8.20 11.57 5.29
C GLU A 30 7.60 11.92 6.65
N THR A 31 7.05 13.13 6.78
CA THR A 31 6.49 13.59 8.05
C THR A 31 5.03 13.21 8.14
N PRO A 32 4.58 12.73 9.32
CA PRO A 32 3.19 12.33 9.50
C PRO A 32 2.16 13.46 9.35
N GLY A 33 2.57 14.73 9.43
CA GLY A 33 1.67 15.85 9.36
C GLY A 33 0.68 15.89 10.54
N GLU A 34 -0.55 16.29 10.27
CA GLU A 34 -1.60 16.42 11.29
C GLU A 34 -2.59 15.24 11.25
N GLY A 35 -2.08 14.03 10.96
CA GLY A 35 -2.89 12.83 10.93
C GLY A 35 -3.44 12.47 9.55
N HIS A 36 -3.15 13.27 8.55
CA HIS A 36 -3.50 13.00 7.15
C HIS A 36 -2.29 13.26 6.27
N VAL A 37 -1.95 12.29 5.43
CA VAL A 37 -0.92 12.44 4.40
C VAL A 37 -1.48 11.92 3.10
N ASP A 38 -1.13 12.55 1.98
CA ASP A 38 -1.48 11.99 0.69
C ASP A 38 -0.39 12.24 -0.36
N VAL A 39 -0.48 11.48 -1.43
CA VAL A 39 0.40 11.62 -2.58
C VAL A 39 -0.41 11.36 -3.84
N THR A 40 -0.21 12.21 -4.84
CA THR A 40 -0.76 11.97 -6.17
C THR A 40 0.17 11.04 -6.93
N LEU A 41 -0.35 9.89 -7.33
CA LEU A 41 0.41 8.90 -8.08
C LEU A 41 0.51 9.31 -9.55
N PRO A 42 1.46 8.76 -10.33
CA PRO A 42 1.57 9.08 -11.76
C PRO A 42 0.29 8.82 -12.56
N SER A 43 -0.54 7.88 -12.10
CA SER A 43 -1.84 7.60 -12.72
C SER A 43 -2.87 8.72 -12.52
N GLY A 44 -2.62 9.66 -11.60
CA GLY A 44 -3.56 10.71 -11.21
C GLY A 44 -4.41 10.36 -10.00
N VAL A 45 -4.45 9.09 -9.59
CA VAL A 45 -5.14 8.67 -8.37
C VAL A 45 -4.27 9.02 -7.17
N ARG A 46 -4.90 9.48 -6.09
CA ARG A 46 -4.20 9.78 -4.84
C ARG A 46 -4.27 8.61 -3.88
N LEU A 47 -3.16 8.37 -3.18
CA LEU A 47 -3.17 7.50 -2.02
C LEU A 47 -3.22 8.40 -0.78
N MET A 48 -4.20 8.16 0.10
CA MET A 48 -4.38 8.91 1.33
C MET A 48 -4.15 7.99 2.53
N LEU A 49 -3.40 8.47 3.52
CA LEU A 49 -3.22 7.78 4.78
C LEU A 49 -3.78 8.68 5.88
N ASP A 50 -4.68 8.14 6.68
CA ASP A 50 -5.29 8.86 7.80
C ASP A 50 -5.11 8.08 9.10
N THR A 51 -4.89 8.80 10.20
CA THR A 51 -4.89 8.17 11.51
C THR A 51 -6.31 7.77 11.91
N GLU A 52 -6.42 6.85 12.85
CA GLU A 52 -7.71 6.46 13.41
C GLU A 52 -8.41 7.67 14.05
N GLU A 53 -7.65 8.57 14.69
CA GLU A 53 -8.20 9.79 15.30
C GLU A 53 -8.87 10.68 14.27
N VAL A 54 -8.21 10.90 13.12
CA VAL A 54 -8.79 11.70 12.04
C VAL A 54 -10.07 11.07 11.53
N ILE A 55 -10.07 9.77 11.28
CA ILE A 55 -11.26 9.07 10.78
C ILE A 55 -12.40 9.15 11.79
N LYS A 56 -12.13 8.92 13.07
CA LYS A 56 -13.16 8.99 14.13
C LYS A 56 -13.70 10.40 14.34
N SER A 57 -12.96 11.42 13.94
CA SER A 57 -13.42 12.81 14.07
C SER A 57 -14.67 13.10 13.23
N PHE A 58 -14.87 12.37 12.13
CA PHE A 58 -16.06 12.50 11.28
C PHE A 58 -16.84 11.19 11.09
N ARG A 59 -16.31 10.07 11.62
CA ARG A 59 -16.99 8.78 11.69
C ARG A 59 -16.81 8.21 13.09
N PRO A 60 -17.55 8.74 14.09
CA PRO A 60 -17.30 8.36 15.50
C PRO A 60 -17.46 6.87 15.78
N GLU A 61 -18.26 6.15 14.98
CA GLU A 61 -18.52 4.74 15.16
C GLU A 61 -17.56 3.83 14.36
N TRP A 62 -16.55 4.43 13.71
CA TRP A 62 -15.61 3.65 12.94
C TRP A 62 -14.88 2.63 13.83
N GLU A 63 -14.79 1.41 13.35
CA GLU A 63 -14.05 0.32 13.98
C GLU A 63 -13.16 -0.33 12.94
N ARG A 64 -11.99 -0.82 13.36
CA ARG A 64 -11.09 -1.51 12.46
C ARG A 64 -11.69 -2.86 12.06
N SER A 65 -11.84 -3.08 10.76
CA SER A 65 -12.35 -4.34 10.25
C SER A 65 -11.28 -5.45 10.36
N THR A 66 -11.73 -6.69 10.43
CA THR A 66 -10.86 -7.84 10.57
C THR A 66 -10.64 -8.61 9.26
N GLY A 67 -11.29 -8.21 8.20
CA GLY A 67 -11.12 -8.84 6.89
C GLY A 67 -10.68 -7.82 5.86
N ASN A 68 -10.19 -8.30 4.72
CA ASN A 68 -9.76 -7.44 3.63
C ASN A 68 -10.63 -7.68 2.41
N GLN A 69 -11.33 -6.64 1.96
CA GLN A 69 -12.12 -6.66 0.74
C GLN A 69 -11.45 -5.92 -0.41
N LEU A 70 -10.35 -5.23 -0.10
CA LEU A 70 -9.60 -4.45 -1.08
C LEU A 70 -8.14 -4.87 -1.03
N SER A 71 -7.51 -4.82 -2.21
CA SER A 71 -6.06 -4.94 -2.32
C SER A 71 -5.55 -3.84 -3.23
N LEU A 72 -4.29 -3.49 -3.07
CA LEU A 72 -3.60 -2.57 -3.96
C LEU A 72 -2.69 -3.41 -4.86
N ALA A 73 -2.64 -3.07 -6.13
CA ALA A 73 -1.74 -3.74 -7.06
C ALA A 73 -0.81 -2.70 -7.68
N LEU A 74 0.48 -2.90 -7.53
CA LEU A 74 1.52 -2.01 -8.03
C LEU A 74 2.24 -2.69 -9.18
N GLU A 75 2.22 -2.05 -10.35
CA GLU A 75 2.96 -2.54 -11.49
C GLU A 75 4.42 -2.16 -11.38
N CYS A 76 5.29 -3.16 -11.51
CA CYS A 76 6.73 -2.96 -11.57
C CYS A 76 7.19 -2.93 -13.03
N GLY A 77 8.35 -2.37 -13.28
CA GLY A 77 8.89 -2.26 -14.64
C GLY A 77 9.41 -3.56 -15.20
N SER A 78 9.68 -4.56 -14.35
CA SER A 78 10.23 -5.85 -14.77
C SER A 78 9.99 -6.92 -13.72
N ALA A 79 10.14 -8.19 -14.09
CA ALA A 79 10.08 -9.30 -13.15
C ALA A 79 11.15 -9.17 -12.06
N GLU A 80 12.35 -8.71 -12.43
CA GLU A 80 13.43 -8.50 -11.48
C GLU A 80 13.05 -7.44 -10.43
N GLU A 81 12.35 -6.39 -10.84
CA GLU A 81 11.91 -5.35 -9.91
C GLU A 81 10.87 -5.88 -8.92
N VAL A 82 10.00 -6.81 -9.34
CA VAL A 82 9.09 -7.50 -8.42
C VAL A 82 9.89 -8.22 -7.34
N ASP A 83 10.89 -9.00 -7.74
CA ASP A 83 11.72 -9.78 -6.81
C ASP A 83 12.49 -8.87 -5.86
N GLU A 84 13.11 -7.83 -6.38
CA GLU A 84 13.92 -6.89 -5.60
C GLU A 84 13.07 -6.10 -4.60
N THR A 85 11.91 -5.64 -5.04
CA THR A 85 11.01 -4.86 -4.18
C THR A 85 10.48 -5.73 -3.04
N TYR A 86 10.08 -6.95 -3.35
CA TYR A 86 9.63 -7.90 -2.34
C TYR A 86 10.74 -8.17 -1.31
N ALA A 87 11.95 -8.49 -1.78
CA ALA A 87 13.08 -8.78 -0.91
C ALA A 87 13.42 -7.59 -0.01
N ARG A 88 13.38 -6.37 -0.56
CA ARG A 88 13.64 -5.14 0.19
C ARG A 88 12.63 -4.93 1.30
N ALA A 89 11.35 -5.16 1.00
CA ALA A 89 10.27 -5.01 1.98
C ALA A 89 10.44 -6.00 3.13
N VAL A 90 10.66 -7.27 2.81
CA VAL A 90 10.82 -8.31 3.84
C VAL A 90 12.09 -8.07 4.67
N SER A 91 13.19 -7.66 4.04
CA SER A 91 14.42 -7.32 4.75
C SER A 91 14.26 -6.13 5.69
N ALA A 92 13.35 -5.21 5.37
CA ALA A 92 13.05 -4.06 6.21
C ALA A 92 12.06 -4.39 7.35
N GLY A 93 11.63 -5.65 7.47
CA GLY A 93 10.74 -6.11 8.54
C GLY A 93 9.26 -6.05 8.21
N PHE A 94 8.89 -5.83 6.96
CA PHE A 94 7.49 -5.85 6.54
C PHE A 94 7.06 -7.27 6.20
N HIS A 95 5.75 -7.50 6.23
CA HIS A 95 5.22 -8.85 6.08
C HIS A 95 5.09 -9.26 4.61
N GLY A 96 5.74 -10.39 4.26
CA GLY A 96 5.56 -11.03 2.96
C GLY A 96 4.48 -12.09 3.05
N GLU A 97 3.44 -11.96 2.23
CA GLU A 97 2.35 -12.93 2.16
C GLU A 97 2.69 -14.08 1.22
N LYS A 98 3.24 -13.76 0.07
CA LYS A 98 3.62 -14.76 -0.92
C LYS A 98 4.84 -14.30 -1.70
N GLU A 99 5.87 -15.14 -1.71
CA GLU A 99 7.10 -14.89 -2.45
C GLU A 99 6.84 -14.76 -3.95
N PRO A 100 7.71 -14.03 -4.68
CA PRO A 100 7.55 -13.92 -6.13
C PRO A 100 7.48 -15.27 -6.83
N TRP A 101 6.55 -15.37 -7.76
CA TRP A 101 6.39 -16.58 -8.60
C TRP A 101 5.88 -16.17 -9.98
N ASP A 102 6.05 -17.08 -10.94
CA ASP A 102 5.50 -16.91 -12.27
C ASP A 102 4.07 -17.44 -12.26
N ALA A 103 3.11 -16.51 -12.27
CA ALA A 103 1.71 -16.86 -12.18
C ALA A 103 1.20 -17.40 -13.51
N PHE A 104 0.21 -18.30 -13.45
CA PHE A 104 -0.31 -18.95 -14.65
C PHE A 104 -0.95 -17.97 -15.64
N TRP A 105 -1.28 -16.76 -15.20
CA TRP A 105 -1.87 -15.73 -16.06
C TRP A 105 -0.84 -14.84 -16.76
N GLY A 106 0.46 -15.21 -16.71
CA GLY A 106 1.49 -14.55 -17.52
C GLY A 106 2.19 -13.37 -16.86
N GLN A 107 2.22 -13.32 -15.52
CA GLN A 107 2.89 -12.27 -14.78
C GLN A 107 3.82 -12.83 -13.71
N ARG A 108 4.91 -12.13 -13.45
CA ARG A 108 5.67 -12.29 -12.21
C ARG A 108 4.90 -11.58 -11.13
N TYR A 109 4.55 -12.27 -10.06
CA TYR A 109 3.63 -11.78 -9.05
C TYR A 109 4.18 -12.01 -7.66
N ALA A 110 3.90 -11.09 -6.73
CA ALA A 110 4.25 -11.25 -5.32
C ALA A 110 3.22 -10.54 -4.47
N GLN A 111 3.07 -10.96 -3.22
CA GLN A 111 2.08 -10.38 -2.31
C GLN A 111 2.72 -9.98 -1.00
N LEU A 112 2.51 -8.74 -0.61
CA LEU A 112 2.90 -8.16 0.66
C LEU A 112 1.64 -7.77 1.43
N ALA A 113 1.81 -7.46 2.71
CA ALA A 113 0.78 -6.77 3.49
C ALA A 113 1.40 -5.51 4.06
N ASP A 114 0.64 -4.41 4.06
CA ASP A 114 1.09 -3.19 4.72
C ASP A 114 1.05 -3.38 6.24
N PRO A 115 1.54 -2.40 7.04
CA PRO A 115 1.54 -2.56 8.51
C PRO A 115 0.19 -2.81 9.15
N ASP A 116 -0.90 -2.46 8.48
CA ASP A 116 -2.26 -2.68 8.96
C ASP A 116 -2.94 -3.88 8.31
N GLY A 117 -2.19 -4.69 7.56
CA GLY A 117 -2.70 -5.89 6.93
C GLY A 117 -3.38 -5.67 5.57
N VAL A 118 -3.27 -4.48 5.00
CA VAL A 118 -3.82 -4.23 3.65
C VAL A 118 -3.00 -5.02 2.63
N PRO A 119 -3.64 -5.88 1.82
CA PRO A 119 -2.91 -6.62 0.78
C PRO A 119 -2.33 -5.68 -0.27
N VAL A 120 -1.05 -5.86 -0.57
CA VAL A 120 -0.36 -5.09 -1.61
C VAL A 120 0.34 -6.07 -2.53
N ASP A 121 -0.14 -6.13 -3.77
CA ASP A 121 0.42 -7.01 -4.78
C ASP A 121 1.44 -6.27 -5.63
N LEU A 122 2.50 -6.97 -6.01
CA LEU A 122 3.51 -6.48 -6.94
C LEU A 122 3.45 -7.36 -8.19
N TYR A 123 3.50 -6.76 -9.37
CA TYR A 123 3.45 -7.57 -10.58
C TYR A 123 4.16 -6.91 -11.75
N ALA A 124 4.56 -7.75 -12.70
CA ALA A 124 5.08 -7.33 -14.00
C ALA A 124 4.78 -8.42 -15.02
N GLY A 125 4.63 -8.03 -16.29
CA GLY A 125 4.45 -8.99 -17.36
C GLY A 125 5.70 -9.87 -17.54
N LEU A 126 5.48 -11.11 -17.86
CA LEU A 126 6.56 -12.06 -18.21
C LEU A 126 6.95 -11.92 -19.68
#